data_239719abf7ca95a57374830c96ab5aaa
#
_entry.id   239719abf7ca95a57374830c96ab5aaa
#
_cell.length_a   1.000
_cell.length_b   1.000
_cell.length_c   1.000
_cell.angle_alpha   90.00
_cell.angle_beta   90.00
_cell.angle_gamma   90.00
#
_symmetry.space_group_name_H-M   'P 1'
#
loop_
_entity.id
_entity.type
_entity.pdbx_description
1 polymer ?
#
loop_
_entity_poly.entity_id
_entity_poly.type
_entity_poly.pdbx_seq_one_letter_code
_entity_poly.pdbx_strand_id
1 'polypeptide(L)'
;GIGKKVYRDYPRLVGETSGKNFHLVHNSADISSAAKHTIRASFEYAGQKCSACSRLYIPASKSKQFLDELKTELSNVKVGAPEKFENFYGPVIHKGSFDKVTKAIDEANNDPSLERVFGGTYSDKAGYFIQPSVYLAKSLNHKIFEQEFFGPILAVHVYEDADFDNLLTKIDQQ
;
A
#
# COMPACT_ATOMS: atom_id res chain seq x y z
N GLY A 1 -0.34 27.85 5.48
CA GLY A 1 -0.69 26.60 6.15
C GLY A 1 -1.10 26.81 7.60
N ILE A 2 -1.50 25.72 8.26
CA ILE A 2 -1.97 25.70 9.67
C ILE A 2 -0.91 26.31 10.61
N GLY A 3 0.38 25.98 10.42
CA GLY A 3 1.46 26.50 11.24
C GLY A 3 1.54 28.02 11.28
N LYS A 4 1.36 28.69 10.14
CA LYS A 4 1.33 30.15 10.06
C LYS A 4 0.10 30.76 10.75
N LYS A 5 -1.02 30.06 10.78
CA LYS A 5 -2.24 30.53 11.46
C LYS A 5 -2.17 30.40 12.97
N VAL A 6 -1.58 29.30 13.48
CA VAL A 6 -1.54 28.97 14.91
C VAL A 6 -0.25 29.48 15.59
N TYR A 7 0.88 29.44 14.88
CA TYR A 7 2.21 29.76 15.40
C TYR A 7 2.90 30.86 14.60
N ARG A 8 2.18 31.93 14.28
CA ARG A 8 2.70 32.97 13.39
C ARG A 8 4.06 33.56 13.84
N ASP A 9 4.34 33.59 15.13
CA ASP A 9 5.57 34.08 15.74
C ASP A 9 6.52 32.97 16.19
N TYR A 10 6.20 31.69 15.89
CA TYR A 10 7.02 30.56 16.28
C TYR A 10 8.15 30.33 15.26
N PRO A 11 9.44 30.26 15.69
CA PRO A 11 10.58 30.23 14.79
C PRO A 11 10.76 28.90 14.06
N ARG A 12 10.09 27.81 14.51
CA ARG A 12 10.20 26.47 13.93
C ARG A 12 8.85 25.80 13.83
N LEU A 13 8.54 25.29 12.64
CA LEU A 13 7.43 24.39 12.38
C LEU A 13 7.96 23.19 11.57
N VAL A 14 7.84 22.00 12.11
CA VAL A 14 8.06 20.75 11.39
C VAL A 14 6.69 20.14 11.07
N GLY A 15 6.39 19.95 9.80
CA GLY A 15 5.14 19.37 9.33
C GLY A 15 5.41 18.04 8.62
N GLU A 16 4.91 16.95 9.19
CA GLU A 16 4.92 15.59 8.63
C GLU A 16 3.52 15.31 8.07
N THR A 17 3.26 15.69 6.81
CA THR A 17 1.90 15.80 6.27
C THR A 17 1.53 14.81 5.18
N SER A 18 2.49 14.05 4.65
CA SER A 18 2.27 13.03 3.63
C SER A 18 3.43 12.04 3.53
N GLY A 19 3.21 10.92 2.83
CA GLY A 19 4.24 9.94 2.54
C GLY A 19 3.78 8.93 1.50
N LYS A 20 4.73 8.30 0.82
CA LYS A 20 4.47 7.22 -0.14
C LYS A 20 5.62 6.22 -0.11
N ASN A 21 5.73 5.51 1.01
CA ASN A 21 6.84 4.58 1.26
C ASN A 21 6.81 3.38 0.34
N PHE A 22 7.97 2.80 0.13
CA PHE A 22 8.12 1.65 -0.74
C PHE A 22 8.89 0.50 -0.10
N HIS A 23 8.70 -0.69 -0.63
CA HIS A 23 9.52 -1.87 -0.44
C HIS A 23 10.14 -2.26 -1.78
N LEU A 24 11.46 -2.27 -1.84
CA LEU A 24 12.22 -2.71 -3.00
C LEU A 24 12.83 -4.08 -2.72
N VAL A 25 12.39 -5.07 -3.46
CA VAL A 25 12.88 -6.46 -3.36
C VAL A 25 13.97 -6.66 -4.38
N HIS A 26 15.19 -6.99 -3.91
CA HIS A 26 16.30 -7.36 -4.77
C HIS A 26 16.24 -8.85 -5.13
N ASN A 27 16.88 -9.25 -6.24
CA ASN A 27 16.89 -10.64 -6.70
C ASN A 27 17.56 -11.65 -5.74
N SER A 28 18.41 -11.17 -4.82
CA SER A 28 19.02 -11.96 -3.75
C SER A 28 18.16 -12.13 -2.50
N ALA A 29 16.96 -11.51 -2.45
CA ALA A 29 16.11 -11.58 -1.27
C ALA A 29 15.53 -12.98 -1.05
N ASP A 30 15.32 -13.34 0.21
CA ASP A 30 14.45 -14.44 0.60
C ASP A 30 13.00 -14.06 0.35
N ILE A 31 12.35 -14.73 -0.61
CA ILE A 31 11.05 -14.34 -1.12
C ILE A 31 9.94 -14.57 -0.09
N SER A 32 9.97 -15.68 0.64
CA SER A 32 8.95 -15.97 1.65
C SER A 32 8.98 -14.95 2.78
N SER A 33 10.19 -14.62 3.27
CA SER A 33 10.38 -13.58 4.27
C SER A 33 9.93 -12.21 3.75
N ALA A 34 10.33 -11.83 2.54
CA ALA A 34 9.98 -10.55 1.93
C ALA A 34 8.46 -10.38 1.74
N ALA A 35 7.75 -11.42 1.30
CA ALA A 35 6.30 -11.40 1.15
C ALA A 35 5.57 -11.17 2.49
N LYS A 36 5.96 -11.87 3.56
CA LYS A 36 5.40 -11.73 4.90
C LYS A 36 5.63 -10.32 5.46
N HIS A 37 6.85 -9.81 5.32
CA HIS A 37 7.18 -8.44 5.76
C HIS A 37 6.45 -7.38 4.94
N THR A 38 6.23 -7.60 3.65
CA THR A 38 5.40 -6.71 2.81
C THR A 38 3.98 -6.59 3.34
N ILE A 39 3.35 -7.71 3.70
CA ILE A 39 1.97 -7.71 4.25
C ILE A 39 1.91 -6.90 5.53
N ARG A 40 2.82 -7.16 6.45
CA ARG A 40 2.88 -6.43 7.71
C ARG A 40 3.12 -4.94 7.50
N ALA A 41 4.09 -4.59 6.67
CA ALA A 41 4.44 -3.20 6.37
C ALA A 41 3.31 -2.44 5.68
N SER A 42 2.51 -3.12 4.83
CA SER A 42 1.47 -2.47 4.03
C SER A 42 0.12 -2.40 4.72
N PHE A 43 -0.24 -3.42 5.51
CA PHE A 43 -1.62 -3.60 5.96
C PHE A 43 -1.82 -3.56 7.48
N GLU A 44 -0.76 -3.58 8.28
CA GLU A 44 -0.88 -3.37 9.72
C GLU A 44 -1.60 -2.05 9.99
N TYR A 45 -2.60 -2.08 10.90
CA TYR A 45 -3.47 -0.94 11.18
C TYR A 45 -4.24 -0.42 9.96
N ALA A 46 -4.63 -1.32 9.03
CA ALA A 46 -5.28 -0.97 7.76
C ALA A 46 -4.45 -0.01 6.88
N GLY A 47 -3.12 -0.06 6.94
CA GLY A 47 -2.26 0.85 6.19
C GLY A 47 -2.33 2.32 6.60
N GLN A 48 -2.94 2.63 7.76
CA GLN A 48 -3.13 4.00 8.26
C GLN A 48 -1.92 4.46 9.09
N LYS A 49 -0.73 4.37 8.50
CA LYS A 49 0.54 4.81 9.11
C LYS A 49 1.32 5.64 8.09
N CYS A 50 1.98 6.71 8.55
CA CYS A 50 2.91 7.47 7.72
C CYS A 50 4.07 6.60 7.20
N SER A 51 4.42 5.53 7.94
CA SER A 51 5.46 4.54 7.59
C SER A 51 4.93 3.32 6.82
N ALA A 52 3.62 3.22 6.52
CA ALA A 52 3.08 2.07 5.80
C ALA A 52 3.64 1.98 4.37
N CYS A 53 4.02 0.76 3.98
CA CYS A 53 4.44 0.48 2.61
C CYS A 53 3.22 0.52 1.67
N SER A 54 3.26 1.38 0.67
CA SER A 54 2.18 1.53 -0.32
C SER A 54 2.63 1.27 -1.75
N ARG A 55 3.95 1.08 -1.97
CA ARG A 55 4.57 0.75 -3.25
C ARG A 55 5.49 -0.45 -3.08
N LEU A 56 5.37 -1.43 -3.96
CA LEU A 56 6.19 -2.65 -3.97
C LEU A 56 6.84 -2.81 -5.34
N TYR A 57 8.15 -2.99 -5.34
CA TYR A 57 8.93 -3.26 -6.56
C TYR A 57 9.58 -4.62 -6.44
N ILE A 58 9.29 -5.53 -7.41
CA ILE A 58 9.79 -6.91 -7.40
C ILE A 58 10.49 -7.24 -8.71
N PRO A 59 11.63 -8.00 -8.67
CA PRO A 59 12.35 -8.35 -9.89
C PRO A 59 11.59 -9.38 -10.72
N ALA A 60 11.68 -9.29 -12.03
CA ALA A 60 10.97 -10.15 -12.97
C ALA A 60 11.27 -11.64 -12.71
N SER A 61 12.52 -11.98 -12.43
CA SER A 61 12.97 -13.35 -12.14
C SER A 61 12.30 -13.99 -10.92
N LYS A 62 11.78 -13.19 -9.98
CA LYS A 62 11.12 -13.64 -8.74
C LYS A 62 9.64 -13.30 -8.66
N SER A 63 9.12 -12.58 -9.63
CA SER A 63 7.78 -11.98 -9.59
C SER A 63 6.68 -13.02 -9.38
N LYS A 64 6.71 -14.10 -10.14
CA LYS A 64 5.72 -15.17 -10.01
C LYS A 64 5.73 -15.78 -8.62
N GLN A 65 6.90 -16.21 -8.13
CA GLN A 65 7.03 -16.80 -6.81
C GLN A 65 6.56 -15.82 -5.73
N PHE A 66 6.98 -14.55 -5.81
CA PHE A 66 6.61 -13.53 -4.84
C PHE A 66 5.09 -13.29 -4.79
N LEU A 67 4.44 -13.14 -5.94
CA LEU A 67 3.00 -12.91 -6.02
C LEU A 67 2.18 -14.12 -5.54
N ASP A 68 2.64 -15.34 -5.80
CA ASP A 68 2.01 -16.57 -5.32
C ASP A 68 2.12 -16.67 -3.78
N GLU A 69 3.29 -16.41 -3.20
CA GLU A 69 3.52 -16.35 -1.74
C GLU A 69 2.67 -15.24 -1.10
N LEU A 70 2.67 -14.04 -1.70
CA LEU A 70 1.90 -12.90 -1.22
C LEU A 70 0.40 -13.22 -1.18
N LYS A 71 -0.16 -13.82 -2.23
CA LYS A 71 -1.57 -14.25 -2.28
C LYS A 71 -1.89 -15.28 -1.21
N THR A 72 -1.00 -16.26 -1.02
CA THR A 72 -1.17 -17.31 -0.02
C THR A 72 -1.21 -16.72 1.39
N GLU A 73 -0.28 -15.87 1.73
CA GLU A 73 -0.22 -15.23 3.04
C GLU A 73 -1.41 -14.25 3.25
N LEU A 74 -1.79 -13.47 2.22
CA LEU A 74 -2.95 -12.57 2.28
C LEU A 74 -4.26 -13.33 2.50
N SER A 75 -4.40 -14.55 1.99
CA SER A 75 -5.61 -15.37 2.22
C SER A 75 -5.81 -15.75 3.69
N ASN A 76 -4.76 -15.70 4.49
CA ASN A 76 -4.78 -15.94 5.93
C ASN A 76 -5.05 -14.68 6.76
N VAL A 77 -4.99 -13.50 6.13
CA VAL A 77 -5.23 -12.22 6.81
C VAL A 77 -6.71 -12.05 7.11
N LYS A 78 -7.06 -11.97 8.39
CA LYS A 78 -8.42 -11.71 8.85
C LYS A 78 -8.61 -10.23 9.14
N VAL A 79 -9.69 -9.67 8.61
CA VAL A 79 -10.11 -8.28 8.86
C VAL A 79 -11.41 -8.31 9.65
N GLY A 80 -11.46 -7.62 10.78
CA GLY A 80 -12.66 -7.67 11.63
C GLY A 80 -12.53 -6.81 12.89
N ALA A 81 -13.43 -7.03 13.82
CA ALA A 81 -13.51 -6.26 15.07
C ALA A 81 -12.18 -6.36 15.87
N PRO A 82 -11.64 -5.22 16.33
CA PRO A 82 -10.29 -5.15 16.92
C PRO A 82 -10.17 -5.86 18.29
N GLU A 83 -11.28 -6.14 18.97
CA GLU A 83 -11.31 -6.92 20.22
C GLU A 83 -11.06 -8.43 20.00
N LYS A 84 -11.07 -8.90 18.75
CA LYS A 84 -10.77 -10.28 18.39
C LYS A 84 -9.33 -10.41 17.94
N PHE A 85 -8.49 -11.03 18.76
CA PHE A 85 -7.03 -11.14 18.52
C PHE A 85 -6.64 -11.91 17.25
N GLU A 86 -7.54 -12.72 16.69
CA GLU A 86 -7.32 -13.38 15.40
C GLU A 86 -7.39 -12.42 14.21
N ASN A 87 -7.93 -11.21 14.38
CA ASN A 87 -7.99 -10.22 13.32
C ASN A 87 -6.67 -9.44 13.24
N PHE A 88 -6.13 -9.35 12.03
CA PHE A 88 -4.87 -8.65 11.79
C PHE A 88 -5.03 -7.13 11.88
N TYR A 89 -6.18 -6.62 11.41
CA TYR A 89 -6.55 -5.22 11.57
C TYR A 89 -8.07 -5.00 11.60
N GLY A 90 -8.45 -3.84 12.12
CA GLY A 90 -9.83 -3.37 12.25
C GLY A 90 -10.28 -2.47 11.09
N PRO A 91 -11.38 -1.70 11.29
CA PRO A 91 -11.87 -0.76 10.29
C PRO A 91 -10.95 0.44 10.13
N VAL A 92 -11.10 1.19 9.02
CA VAL A 92 -10.50 2.53 8.90
C VAL A 92 -11.18 3.52 9.82
N ILE A 93 -10.48 4.61 10.15
CA ILE A 93 -10.79 5.47 11.30
C ILE A 93 -12.16 6.16 11.23
N HIS A 94 -12.64 6.55 10.05
CA HIS A 94 -13.91 7.25 9.87
C HIS A 94 -14.45 7.17 8.43
N LYS A 95 -15.70 7.61 8.25
CA LYS A 95 -16.38 7.57 6.95
C LYS A 95 -15.60 8.27 5.84
N GLY A 96 -15.01 9.42 6.08
CA GLY A 96 -14.23 10.14 5.06
C GLY A 96 -13.01 9.35 4.57
N SER A 97 -12.32 8.61 5.46
CA SER A 97 -11.25 7.70 5.07
C SER A 97 -11.80 6.52 4.28
N PHE A 98 -12.92 5.94 4.71
CA PHE A 98 -13.59 4.85 3.99
C PHE A 98 -13.96 5.29 2.57
N ASP A 99 -14.68 6.41 2.41
CA ASP A 99 -15.13 6.92 1.11
C ASP A 99 -13.94 7.20 0.17
N LYS A 100 -12.85 7.79 0.70
CA LYS A 100 -11.64 8.07 -0.08
C LYS A 100 -11.00 6.78 -0.60
N VAL A 101 -10.83 5.79 0.28
CA VAL A 101 -10.14 4.54 -0.07
C VAL A 101 -10.99 3.66 -0.97
N THR A 102 -12.30 3.55 -0.71
CA THR A 102 -13.21 2.75 -1.55
C THR A 102 -13.35 3.34 -2.95
N LYS A 103 -13.41 4.67 -3.08
CA LYS A 103 -13.36 5.33 -4.38
C LYS A 103 -12.10 4.97 -5.16
N ALA A 104 -10.93 4.97 -4.50
CA ALA A 104 -9.68 4.58 -5.14
C ALA A 104 -9.66 3.09 -5.54
N ILE A 105 -10.27 2.21 -4.74
CA ILE A 105 -10.45 0.79 -5.06
C ILE A 105 -11.36 0.62 -6.29
N ASP A 106 -12.49 1.34 -6.34
CA ASP A 106 -13.42 1.27 -7.48
C ASP A 106 -12.76 1.77 -8.76
N GLU A 107 -12.01 2.88 -8.69
CA GLU A 107 -11.22 3.37 -9.82
C GLU A 107 -10.21 2.32 -10.27
N ALA A 108 -9.46 1.71 -9.34
CA ALA A 108 -8.46 0.70 -9.65
C ALA A 108 -9.06 -0.59 -10.22
N ASN A 109 -10.22 -1.03 -9.71
CA ASN A 109 -10.93 -2.20 -10.22
C ASN A 109 -11.42 -2.03 -11.67
N ASN A 110 -11.67 -0.79 -12.10
CA ASN A 110 -12.14 -0.46 -13.46
C ASN A 110 -11.01 0.01 -14.39
N ASP A 111 -9.78 0.09 -13.92
CA ASP A 111 -8.65 0.58 -14.70
C ASP A 111 -7.96 -0.58 -15.47
N PRO A 112 -7.99 -0.60 -16.83
CA PRO A 112 -7.39 -1.67 -17.62
C PRO A 112 -5.85 -1.70 -17.56
N SER A 113 -5.21 -0.67 -17.03
CA SER A 113 -3.76 -0.62 -16.82
C SER A 113 -3.31 -1.25 -15.51
N LEU A 114 -4.27 -1.64 -14.65
CA LEU A 114 -4.05 -2.33 -13.39
C LEU A 114 -4.60 -3.76 -13.45
N GLU A 115 -3.85 -4.70 -12.90
CA GLU A 115 -4.31 -6.05 -12.61
C GLU A 115 -4.57 -6.18 -11.12
N ARG A 116 -5.79 -6.54 -10.74
CA ARG A 116 -6.10 -6.84 -9.34
C ARG A 116 -5.51 -8.20 -8.95
N VAL A 117 -4.47 -8.16 -8.14
CA VAL A 117 -3.78 -9.35 -7.62
C VAL A 117 -4.53 -9.97 -6.45
N PHE A 118 -5.10 -9.11 -5.55
CA PHE A 118 -5.83 -9.55 -4.36
C PHE A 118 -6.83 -8.49 -3.89
N GLY A 119 -7.90 -8.92 -3.18
CA GLY A 119 -8.84 -8.03 -2.50
C GLY A 119 -9.71 -7.18 -3.43
N GLY A 120 -9.69 -5.88 -3.24
CA GLY A 120 -10.53 -4.95 -4.00
C GLY A 120 -11.99 -4.92 -3.55
N THR A 121 -12.27 -5.31 -2.29
CA THR A 121 -13.61 -5.34 -1.71
C THR A 121 -13.67 -4.68 -0.35
N TYR A 122 -14.87 -4.22 0.04
CA TYR A 122 -15.10 -3.49 1.27
C TYR A 122 -16.56 -3.61 1.72
N SER A 123 -16.84 -3.24 2.97
CA SER A 123 -18.21 -3.19 3.52
C SER A 123 -18.32 -2.18 4.66
N ASP A 124 -19.40 -1.43 4.70
CA ASP A 124 -19.75 -0.51 5.79
C ASP A 124 -20.92 -1.00 6.68
N LYS A 125 -21.41 -2.23 6.46
CA LYS A 125 -22.58 -2.77 7.17
C LYS A 125 -22.37 -2.94 8.68
N ALA A 126 -21.15 -3.27 9.10
CA ALA A 126 -20.81 -3.48 10.52
C ALA A 126 -19.67 -2.56 10.98
N GLY A 127 -19.21 -1.65 10.13
CA GLY A 127 -18.08 -0.74 10.32
C GLY A 127 -17.36 -0.53 9.00
N TYR A 128 -16.43 0.39 8.96
CA TYR A 128 -15.72 0.80 7.76
C TYR A 128 -14.59 -0.18 7.38
N PHE A 129 -14.97 -1.42 7.06
CA PHE A 129 -14.03 -2.51 6.77
C PHE A 129 -13.63 -2.52 5.29
N ILE A 130 -12.33 -2.54 5.04
CA ILE A 130 -11.74 -2.63 3.70
C ILE A 130 -10.75 -3.79 3.69
N GLN A 131 -10.87 -4.69 2.71
CA GLN A 131 -9.95 -5.81 2.57
C GLN A 131 -8.59 -5.36 2.04
N PRO A 132 -7.47 -6.03 2.38
CA PRO A 132 -6.18 -5.75 1.76
C PRO A 132 -6.32 -5.80 0.24
N SER A 133 -5.91 -4.74 -0.44
CA SER A 133 -6.10 -4.61 -1.89
C SER A 133 -4.76 -4.42 -2.57
N VAL A 134 -4.42 -5.31 -3.49
CA VAL A 134 -3.13 -5.33 -4.19
C VAL A 134 -3.36 -5.21 -5.68
N TYR A 135 -2.70 -4.24 -6.31
CA TYR A 135 -2.79 -3.96 -7.74
C TYR A 135 -1.42 -3.96 -8.40
N LEU A 136 -1.26 -4.80 -9.42
CA LEU A 136 -0.08 -4.82 -10.29
C LEU A 136 -0.28 -3.82 -11.42
N ALA A 137 0.58 -2.82 -11.49
CA ALA A 137 0.52 -1.80 -12.52
C ALA A 137 1.47 -2.11 -13.67
N LYS A 138 0.99 -1.93 -14.90
CA LYS A 138 1.76 -2.12 -16.13
C LYS A 138 2.84 -1.05 -16.34
N SER A 139 2.68 0.12 -15.71
CA SER A 139 3.59 1.26 -15.83
C SER A 139 3.87 1.90 -14.49
N LEU A 140 5.12 2.33 -14.26
CA LEU A 140 5.54 3.12 -13.11
C LEU A 140 4.92 4.54 -13.09
N ASN A 141 4.50 5.05 -14.23
CA ASN A 141 3.91 6.39 -14.35
C ASN A 141 2.41 6.41 -13.97
N HIS A 142 1.90 5.31 -13.42
CA HIS A 142 0.51 5.25 -13.00
C HIS A 142 0.31 6.01 -11.69
N LYS A 143 -0.78 6.81 -11.59
CA LYS A 143 -1.14 7.63 -10.41
C LYS A 143 -1.20 6.86 -9.08
N ILE A 144 -1.36 5.55 -9.11
CA ILE A 144 -1.40 4.69 -7.92
C ILE A 144 -0.07 4.69 -7.15
N PHE A 145 1.06 5.00 -7.83
CA PHE A 145 2.37 5.13 -7.19
C PHE A 145 2.61 6.50 -6.57
N GLU A 146 1.85 7.52 -6.95
CA GLU A 146 2.03 8.90 -6.48
C GLU A 146 1.03 9.28 -5.39
N GLN A 147 -0.23 8.87 -5.56
CA GLN A 147 -1.32 9.28 -4.66
C GLN A 147 -1.27 8.54 -3.32
N GLU A 148 -1.23 9.29 -2.21
CA GLU A 148 -1.37 8.74 -0.86
C GLU A 148 -2.84 8.44 -0.54
N PHE A 149 -3.14 7.16 -0.28
CA PHE A 149 -4.49 6.72 0.12
C PHE A 149 -4.69 6.69 1.63
N PHE A 150 -3.65 6.41 2.40
CA PHE A 150 -3.69 6.21 3.85
C PHE A 150 -4.68 5.11 4.23
N GLY A 151 -4.57 3.98 3.55
CA GLY A 151 -5.49 2.84 3.63
C GLY A 151 -4.87 1.57 3.06
N PRO A 152 -5.58 0.43 3.09
CA PRO A 152 -5.02 -0.88 2.76
C PRO A 152 -4.92 -1.13 1.24
N ILE A 153 -4.21 -0.28 0.54
CA ILE A 153 -3.92 -0.37 -0.90
C ILE A 153 -2.41 -0.47 -1.13
N LEU A 154 -1.97 -1.52 -1.81
CA LEU A 154 -0.59 -1.75 -2.23
C LEU A 154 -0.50 -1.76 -3.75
N ALA A 155 0.31 -0.85 -4.31
CA ALA A 155 0.68 -0.84 -5.72
C ALA A 155 1.94 -1.68 -5.93
N VAL A 156 1.93 -2.52 -6.95
CA VAL A 156 3.05 -3.40 -7.31
C VAL A 156 3.55 -3.08 -8.69
N HIS A 157 4.86 -3.05 -8.87
CA HIS A 157 5.51 -3.02 -10.17
C HIS A 157 6.56 -4.12 -10.26
N VAL A 158 6.57 -4.82 -11.40
CA VAL A 158 7.60 -5.80 -11.75
C VAL A 158 8.64 -5.10 -12.61
N TYR A 159 9.90 -5.08 -12.16
CA TYR A 159 11.00 -4.51 -12.91
C TYR A 159 11.90 -5.60 -13.51
N GLU A 160 12.52 -5.31 -14.65
CA GLU A 160 13.51 -6.21 -15.24
C GLU A 160 14.78 -6.23 -14.38
N ASP A 161 15.32 -7.41 -14.10
CA ASP A 161 16.49 -7.57 -13.22
C ASP A 161 17.70 -6.73 -13.64
N ALA A 162 17.91 -6.56 -14.96
CA ALA A 162 18.95 -5.73 -15.52
C ALA A 162 18.70 -4.21 -15.40
N ASP A 163 17.48 -3.78 -15.06
CA ASP A 163 17.08 -2.37 -14.98
C ASP A 163 17.08 -1.82 -13.54
N PHE A 164 17.71 -2.53 -12.61
CA PHE A 164 17.69 -2.20 -11.17
C PHE A 164 18.19 -0.78 -10.88
N ASP A 165 19.34 -0.37 -11.44
CA ASP A 165 19.92 0.96 -11.20
C ASP A 165 19.05 2.09 -11.76
N ASN A 166 18.44 1.86 -12.93
CA ASN A 166 17.49 2.80 -13.52
C ASN A 166 16.20 2.90 -12.70
N LEU A 167 15.74 1.77 -12.12
CA LEU A 167 14.61 1.77 -11.19
C LEU A 167 14.88 2.64 -9.96
N LEU A 168 16.08 2.55 -9.36
CA LEU A 168 16.46 3.40 -8.22
C LEU A 168 16.33 4.87 -8.57
N THR A 169 16.83 5.26 -9.74
CA THR A 169 16.71 6.65 -10.25
C THR A 169 15.24 7.07 -10.40
N LYS A 170 14.39 6.19 -10.93
CA LYS A 170 12.95 6.47 -11.08
C LYS A 170 12.21 6.58 -9.75
N ILE A 171 12.56 5.76 -8.76
CA ILE A 171 11.99 5.82 -7.42
C ILE A 171 12.36 7.12 -6.71
N ASP A 172 13.60 7.59 -6.89
CA ASP A 172 14.08 8.84 -6.31
C ASP A 172 13.37 10.09 -6.88
N GLN A 173 12.81 9.98 -8.07
CA GLN A 173 12.07 11.04 -8.75
C GLN A 173 10.57 11.07 -8.44
N GLN A 174 10.04 10.06 -7.73
CA GLN A 174 8.64 9.94 -7.33
C GLN A 174 8.41 10.51 -5.91
#